data_14dbd2bde266c915c6b88d77634b514b
#
_entry.id   14dbd2bde266c915c6b88d77634b514b
#
_cell.length_a   1.000
_cell.length_b   1.000
_cell.length_c   1.000
_cell.angle_alpha   90.00
_cell.angle_beta   90.00
_cell.angle_gamma   90.00
#
_symmetry.space_group_name_H-M   'P 1'
#
loop_
_entity.id
_entity.type
_entity.pdbx_description
1 polymer ?
#
loop_
_entity_poly.entity_id
_entity_poly.type
_entity_poly.pdbx_seq_one_letter_code
_entity_poly.pdbx_strand_id
1 'polypeptide(L)'
;MIYTSYFAKLKQIEELNIIPVSICGRCPDWYKGNQYKKLAPNYKFFMEWKQNQDNDFYIEHFQKEILDNRNIDIVLQDLFNFFSIDQQEFIKNSHIPYWMNNDFNIALICYEKPSDFCHRHLVADWMIKNGIPVKELIIK
;
A
#
# COMPACT_ATOMS: atom_id res chain seq x y z
N MET A 1 9.05 6.91 -5.01
CA MET A 1 8.40 7.16 -3.69
C MET A 1 7.17 6.30 -3.54
N ILE A 2 6.98 5.73 -2.36
CA ILE A 2 5.75 5.02 -2.01
C ILE A 2 4.81 6.00 -1.32
N TYR A 3 3.57 6.03 -1.79
CA TYR A 3 2.51 6.84 -1.22
C TYR A 3 1.41 5.95 -0.66
N THR A 4 0.61 6.50 0.25
CA THR A 4 -0.69 5.93 0.61
C THR A 4 -1.78 6.88 0.15
N SER A 5 -2.94 6.34 -0.23
CA SER A 5 -4.07 7.13 -0.67
C SER A 5 -5.37 6.31 -0.58
N TYR A 6 -6.41 6.74 -1.26
CA TYR A 6 -7.70 6.06 -1.22
C TYR A 6 -8.40 6.11 -2.58
N PHE A 7 -9.40 5.24 -2.76
CA PHE A 7 -10.02 5.01 -4.07
C PHE A 7 -10.62 6.26 -4.71
N ALA A 8 -11.13 7.19 -3.90
CA ALA A 8 -11.71 8.43 -4.43
C ALA A 8 -10.70 9.29 -5.20
N LYS A 9 -9.40 9.06 -4.99
CA LYS A 9 -8.31 9.79 -5.66
C LYS A 9 -7.70 9.03 -6.85
N LEU A 10 -8.28 7.89 -7.23
CA LEU A 10 -7.68 7.01 -8.25
C LEU A 10 -7.35 7.74 -9.55
N LYS A 11 -8.28 8.55 -10.05
CA LYS A 11 -8.07 9.28 -11.31
C LYS A 11 -6.88 10.23 -11.22
N GLN A 12 -6.79 10.99 -10.13
CA GLN A 12 -5.69 11.92 -9.91
C GLN A 12 -4.36 11.20 -9.73
N ILE A 13 -4.36 10.04 -9.06
CA ILE A 13 -3.17 9.19 -8.89
C ILE A 13 -2.64 8.78 -10.27
N GLU A 14 -3.50 8.30 -11.14
CA GLU A 14 -3.13 7.88 -12.49
C GLU A 14 -2.64 9.04 -13.34
N GLU A 15 -3.26 10.21 -13.22
CA GLU A 15 -2.83 11.42 -13.94
C GLU A 15 -1.43 11.89 -13.53
N LEU A 16 -0.99 11.56 -12.32
CA LEU A 16 0.36 11.85 -11.83
C LEU A 16 1.39 10.79 -12.23
N ASN A 17 1.00 9.79 -13.01
CA ASN A 17 1.85 8.66 -13.38
C ASN A 17 2.34 7.85 -12.17
N ILE A 18 1.52 7.76 -11.14
CA ILE A 18 1.74 6.94 -9.97
C ILE A 18 0.92 5.66 -10.14
N ILE A 19 1.53 4.50 -9.90
CA ILE A 19 0.84 3.22 -10.06
C ILE A 19 -0.01 2.95 -8.82
N PRO A 20 -1.35 2.87 -8.95
CA PRO A 20 -2.19 2.51 -7.82
C PRO A 20 -2.19 1.01 -7.59
N VAL A 21 -2.12 0.60 -6.33
CA VAL A 21 -2.23 -0.80 -5.92
C VAL A 21 -3.13 -0.88 -4.69
N SER A 22 -4.23 -1.61 -4.81
CA SER A 22 -5.12 -1.83 -3.67
C SER A 22 -4.50 -2.77 -2.65
N ILE A 23 -4.55 -2.39 -1.37
CA ILE A 23 -4.18 -3.27 -0.25
C ILE A 23 -5.40 -3.66 0.58
N CYS A 24 -6.61 -3.54 0.02
CA CYS A 24 -7.85 -3.94 0.67
C CYS A 24 -8.09 -5.44 0.53
N GLY A 25 -8.82 -6.02 1.48
CA GLY A 25 -9.28 -7.39 1.36
C GLY A 25 -10.27 -7.55 0.21
N ARG A 26 -11.15 -6.57 0.04
CA ARG A 26 -12.13 -6.53 -1.06
C ARG A 26 -12.19 -5.13 -1.65
N CYS A 27 -11.93 -5.02 -2.95
CA CYS A 27 -12.03 -3.77 -3.67
C CYS A 27 -13.47 -3.40 -4.02
N PRO A 28 -13.75 -2.12 -4.31
CA PRO A 28 -15.02 -1.76 -4.94
C PRO A 28 -15.21 -2.54 -6.26
N ASP A 29 -16.44 -2.88 -6.59
CA ASP A 29 -16.75 -3.69 -7.78
C ASP A 29 -16.27 -3.04 -9.08
N TRP A 30 -16.21 -1.70 -9.13
CA TRP A 30 -15.76 -0.96 -10.31
C TRP A 30 -14.23 -0.91 -10.45
N TYR A 31 -13.47 -1.26 -9.41
CA TYR A 31 -12.01 -1.21 -9.46
C TYR A 31 -11.46 -2.46 -10.15
N LYS A 32 -10.73 -2.27 -11.25
CA LYS A 32 -10.14 -3.37 -12.03
C LYS A 32 -8.61 -3.30 -12.05
N GLY A 33 -8.01 -2.49 -11.18
CA GLY A 33 -6.57 -2.30 -11.14
C GLY A 33 -5.82 -3.34 -10.31
N ASN A 34 -4.58 -3.01 -10.01
CA ASN A 34 -3.66 -3.89 -9.27
C ASN A 34 -4.12 -4.10 -7.83
N GLN A 35 -3.91 -5.31 -7.33
CA GLN A 35 -4.21 -5.69 -5.95
C GLN A 35 -3.03 -6.39 -5.32
N TYR A 36 -2.73 -6.05 -4.06
CA TYR A 36 -1.68 -6.70 -3.29
C TYR A 36 -2.25 -7.18 -1.96
N LYS A 37 -2.77 -8.40 -1.96
CA LYS A 37 -3.51 -8.99 -0.84
C LYS A 37 -2.63 -9.30 0.37
N LYS A 38 -1.32 -9.41 0.18
CA LYS A 38 -0.39 -9.70 1.28
C LYS A 38 -0.36 -8.60 2.35
N LEU A 39 -0.81 -7.38 2.02
CA LEU A 39 -0.92 -6.28 2.98
C LEU A 39 -2.37 -6.01 3.39
N ALA A 40 -3.30 -6.86 3.02
CA ALA A 40 -4.71 -6.75 3.43
C ALA A 40 -4.93 -7.43 4.78
N PRO A 41 -5.93 -6.99 5.55
CA PRO A 41 -6.29 -7.69 6.80
C PRO A 41 -6.87 -9.07 6.51
N ASN A 42 -6.70 -9.99 7.47
CA ASN A 42 -7.39 -11.27 7.43
C ASN A 42 -8.88 -11.05 7.67
N TYR A 43 -9.70 -11.79 6.94
CA TYR A 43 -11.16 -11.67 7.01
C TYR A 43 -11.70 -11.83 8.43
N LYS A 44 -11.18 -12.81 9.17
CA LYS A 44 -11.66 -13.13 10.51
C LYS A 44 -11.57 -11.93 11.47
N PHE A 45 -10.38 -11.37 11.68
CA PHE A 45 -10.25 -10.25 12.61
C PHE A 45 -10.89 -8.97 12.08
N PHE A 46 -10.92 -8.80 10.74
CA PHE A 46 -11.60 -7.67 10.13
C PHE A 46 -13.09 -7.67 10.46
N MET A 47 -13.74 -8.83 10.36
CA MET A 47 -15.17 -8.96 10.69
C MET A 47 -15.44 -8.79 12.18
N GLU A 48 -14.53 -9.27 13.04
CA GLU A 48 -14.64 -9.02 14.48
C GLU A 48 -14.55 -7.53 14.81
N TRP A 49 -13.60 -6.83 14.17
CA TRP A 49 -13.47 -5.39 14.33
C TRP A 49 -14.69 -4.63 13.85
N LYS A 50 -15.32 -5.06 12.78
CA LYS A 50 -16.57 -4.43 12.31
C LYS A 50 -17.66 -4.45 13.37
N GLN A 51 -17.66 -5.46 14.23
CA GLN A 51 -18.63 -5.57 15.32
C GLN A 51 -18.17 -4.82 16.58
N ASN A 52 -16.91 -4.99 17.00
CA ASN A 52 -16.43 -4.42 18.25
C ASN A 52 -15.94 -2.98 18.12
N GLN A 53 -15.57 -2.52 16.93
CA GLN A 53 -15.07 -1.17 16.64
C GLN A 53 -13.85 -0.79 17.51
N ASP A 54 -13.11 -1.79 18.00
CA ASP A 54 -11.92 -1.57 18.83
C ASP A 54 -10.68 -1.50 17.92
N ASN A 55 -10.18 -0.28 17.74
CA ASN A 55 -9.02 -0.05 16.88
C ASN A 55 -7.75 -0.68 17.46
N ASP A 56 -7.59 -0.76 18.76
CA ASP A 56 -6.43 -1.41 19.38
C ASP A 56 -6.42 -2.92 19.06
N PHE A 57 -7.60 -3.55 19.08
CA PHE A 57 -7.76 -4.94 18.65
C PHE A 57 -7.29 -5.11 17.19
N TYR A 58 -7.72 -4.22 16.30
CA TYR A 58 -7.35 -4.27 14.89
C TYR A 58 -5.84 -4.11 14.72
N ILE A 59 -5.27 -3.10 15.36
CA ILE A 59 -3.83 -2.80 15.27
C ILE A 59 -3.00 -4.01 15.72
N GLU A 60 -3.36 -4.62 16.85
CA GLU A 60 -2.65 -5.78 17.38
C GLU A 60 -2.71 -6.97 16.41
N HIS A 61 -3.90 -7.29 15.91
CA HIS A 61 -4.05 -8.41 14.97
C HIS A 61 -3.38 -8.15 13.65
N PHE A 62 -3.49 -6.92 13.11
CA PHE A 62 -2.83 -6.58 11.86
C PHE A 62 -1.30 -6.70 11.99
N GLN A 63 -0.75 -6.21 13.09
CA GLN A 63 0.70 -6.32 13.34
C GLN A 63 1.12 -7.79 13.40
N LYS A 64 0.47 -8.61 14.22
CA LYS A 64 0.85 -10.00 14.44
C LYS A 64 0.59 -10.91 13.24
N GLU A 65 -0.56 -10.75 12.61
CA GLU A 65 -1.01 -11.70 11.58
C GLU A 65 -0.55 -11.29 10.19
N ILE A 66 -0.35 -10.00 9.93
CA ILE A 66 0.03 -9.50 8.62
C ILE A 66 1.48 -9.03 8.62
N LEU A 67 1.80 -7.94 9.33
CA LEU A 67 3.09 -7.27 9.20
C LEU A 67 4.26 -8.11 9.70
N ASP A 68 4.10 -8.78 10.86
CA ASP A 68 5.17 -9.62 11.42
C ASP A 68 5.50 -10.83 10.53
N ASN A 69 4.61 -11.20 9.64
CA ASN A 69 4.80 -12.29 8.69
C ASN A 69 5.34 -11.83 7.33
N ARG A 70 5.69 -10.55 7.19
CA ARG A 70 6.18 -9.98 5.92
C ARG A 70 7.63 -9.59 6.02
N ASN A 71 8.35 -9.78 4.92
CA ASN A 71 9.72 -9.31 4.74
C ASN A 71 9.67 -8.07 3.84
N ILE A 72 10.29 -6.97 4.27
CA ILE A 72 10.23 -5.71 3.53
C ILE A 72 10.83 -5.81 2.13
N ASP A 73 11.93 -6.56 1.97
CA ASP A 73 12.57 -6.70 0.66
C ASP A 73 11.68 -7.45 -0.33
N ILE A 74 10.98 -8.48 0.15
CA ILE A 74 10.01 -9.23 -0.67
C ILE A 74 8.82 -8.35 -1.05
N VAL A 75 8.31 -7.59 -0.09
CA VAL A 75 7.19 -6.66 -0.37
C VAL A 75 7.58 -5.63 -1.42
N LEU A 76 8.77 -5.03 -1.28
CA LEU A 76 9.25 -4.06 -2.27
C LEU A 76 9.42 -4.69 -3.65
N GLN A 77 9.95 -5.91 -3.73
CA GLN A 77 10.09 -6.62 -4.99
C GLN A 77 8.74 -6.93 -5.62
N ASP A 78 7.76 -7.36 -4.81
CA ASP A 78 6.40 -7.62 -5.27
C ASP A 78 5.77 -6.34 -5.85
N LEU A 79 5.95 -5.20 -5.17
CA LEU A 79 5.43 -3.92 -5.64
C LEU A 79 6.11 -3.47 -6.93
N PHE A 80 7.43 -3.69 -7.04
CA PHE A 80 8.17 -3.37 -8.26
C PHE A 80 7.66 -4.16 -9.46
N ASN A 81 7.18 -5.38 -9.24
CA ASN A 81 6.65 -6.23 -10.30
C ASN A 81 5.33 -5.72 -10.88
N PHE A 82 4.68 -4.74 -10.27
CA PHE A 82 3.52 -4.07 -10.87
C PHE A 82 3.89 -3.09 -11.98
N PHE A 83 5.15 -2.70 -12.06
CA PHE A 83 5.65 -1.86 -13.15
C PHE A 83 5.78 -2.68 -14.42
N SER A 84 5.67 -2.04 -15.60
CA SER A 84 5.93 -2.71 -16.87
C SER A 84 7.38 -3.18 -16.93
N ILE A 85 7.65 -4.18 -17.79
CA ILE A 85 9.03 -4.69 -17.97
C ILE A 85 9.96 -3.56 -18.41
N ASP A 86 9.51 -2.70 -19.32
CA ASP A 86 10.32 -1.56 -19.79
C ASP A 86 10.65 -0.59 -18.68
N GLN A 87 9.68 -0.28 -17.81
CA GLN A 87 9.90 0.58 -16.66
C GLN A 87 10.87 -0.06 -15.66
N GLN A 88 10.71 -1.37 -15.40
CA GLN A 88 11.62 -2.09 -14.51
C GLN A 88 13.06 -2.03 -15.02
N GLU A 89 13.28 -2.29 -16.30
CA GLU A 89 14.61 -2.22 -16.90
C GLU A 89 15.21 -0.82 -16.83
N PHE A 90 14.41 0.20 -17.14
CA PHE A 90 14.84 1.59 -17.05
C PHE A 90 15.28 1.94 -15.61
N ILE A 91 14.50 1.56 -14.62
CA ILE A 91 14.80 1.83 -13.20
C ILE A 91 16.04 1.06 -12.76
N LYS A 92 16.18 -0.22 -13.14
CA LYS A 92 17.34 -1.05 -12.79
C LYS A 92 18.66 -0.50 -13.31
N ASN A 93 18.64 0.20 -14.44
CA ASN A 93 19.83 0.77 -15.04
C ASN A 93 20.34 2.05 -14.36
N SER A 94 19.64 2.54 -13.35
CA SER A 94 19.99 3.79 -12.67
C SER A 94 21.15 3.68 -11.66
N HIS A 95 21.61 2.46 -11.35
CA HIS A 95 22.71 2.20 -10.39
C HIS A 95 22.41 2.60 -8.94
N ILE A 96 21.12 2.86 -8.62
CA ILE A 96 20.67 3.09 -7.24
C ILE A 96 19.59 2.04 -6.92
N PRO A 97 19.31 1.79 -5.63
CA PRO A 97 18.20 0.88 -5.28
C PRO A 97 16.90 1.32 -5.96
N TYR A 98 16.16 0.37 -6.52
CA TYR A 98 14.98 0.69 -7.32
C TYR A 98 13.94 1.51 -6.57
N TRP A 99 13.77 1.27 -5.24
CA TRP A 99 12.80 2.02 -4.43
C TRP A 99 13.24 3.46 -4.16
N MET A 100 14.48 3.82 -4.44
CA MET A 100 15.01 5.19 -4.31
C MET A 100 14.97 5.96 -5.62
N ASN A 101 14.66 5.29 -6.73
CA ASN A 101 14.62 5.91 -8.05
C ASN A 101 13.40 6.82 -8.16
N ASN A 102 13.56 8.01 -8.77
CA ASN A 102 12.48 8.99 -8.94
C ASN A 102 11.32 8.49 -9.79
N ASP A 103 11.54 7.46 -10.59
CA ASP A 103 10.49 6.86 -11.44
C ASP A 103 9.76 5.71 -10.73
N PHE A 104 10.21 5.31 -9.55
CA PHE A 104 9.51 4.32 -8.72
C PHE A 104 8.45 5.04 -7.90
N ASN A 105 7.27 5.21 -8.48
CA ASN A 105 6.15 5.88 -7.83
C ASN A 105 4.94 4.97 -7.78
N ILE A 106 4.52 4.61 -6.58
CA ILE A 106 3.42 3.68 -6.35
C ILE A 106 2.56 4.20 -5.20
N ALA A 107 1.25 4.01 -5.28
CA ALA A 107 0.32 4.39 -4.23
C ALA A 107 -0.44 3.17 -3.73
N LEU A 108 -0.31 2.90 -2.44
CA LEU A 108 -1.08 1.86 -1.76
C LEU A 108 -2.42 2.47 -1.35
N ILE A 109 -3.52 1.92 -1.86
CA ILE A 109 -4.84 2.54 -1.69
C ILE A 109 -5.81 1.65 -0.94
N CYS A 110 -6.71 2.29 -0.19
CA CYS A 110 -7.83 1.65 0.48
C CYS A 110 -9.04 2.61 0.48
N TYR A 111 -10.09 2.28 1.23
CA TYR A 111 -11.37 3.01 1.15
C TYR A 111 -11.36 4.37 1.83
N GLU A 112 -10.79 4.43 3.05
CA GLU A 112 -11.03 5.53 3.97
C GLU A 112 -10.21 6.76 3.62
N LYS A 113 -10.76 7.96 3.92
CA LYS A 113 -10.03 9.23 3.82
C LYS A 113 -8.87 9.28 4.81
N PRO A 114 -7.92 10.22 4.65
CA PRO A 114 -6.74 10.30 5.52
C PRO A 114 -7.04 10.46 7.02
N SER A 115 -8.17 11.10 7.36
CA SER A 115 -8.56 11.33 8.76
C SER A 115 -9.19 10.11 9.43
N ASP A 116 -9.60 9.10 8.65
CA ASP A 116 -10.28 7.91 9.17
C ASP A 116 -9.29 6.80 9.47
N PHE A 117 -9.64 5.89 10.39
CA PHE A 117 -8.84 4.71 10.67
C PHE A 117 -8.76 3.82 9.44
N CYS A 118 -7.53 3.47 9.05
CA CYS A 118 -7.30 2.57 7.92
C CYS A 118 -5.96 1.86 8.07
N HIS A 119 -5.92 0.59 7.70
CA HIS A 119 -4.70 -0.21 7.79
C HIS A 119 -3.55 0.31 6.92
N ARG A 120 -3.81 1.14 5.90
CA ARG A 120 -2.71 1.71 5.10
C ARG A 120 -1.76 2.57 5.94
N HIS A 121 -2.26 3.19 7.01
CA HIS A 121 -1.41 3.96 7.93
C HIS A 121 -0.49 3.03 8.73
N LEU A 122 -0.98 1.85 9.09
CA LEU A 122 -0.16 0.82 9.76
C LEU A 122 0.91 0.28 8.82
N VAL A 123 0.57 0.07 7.56
CA VAL A 123 1.53 -0.35 6.53
C VAL A 123 2.60 0.72 6.34
N ALA A 124 2.20 2.00 6.24
CA ALA A 124 3.14 3.11 6.09
C ALA A 124 4.14 3.16 7.26
N ASP A 125 3.65 3.08 8.50
CA ASP A 125 4.49 3.08 9.68
C ASP A 125 5.46 1.90 9.69
N TRP A 126 5.01 0.72 9.31
CA TRP A 126 5.84 -0.47 9.21
C TRP A 126 6.97 -0.30 8.18
N MET A 127 6.65 0.25 7.01
CA MET A 127 7.64 0.51 5.97
C MET A 127 8.68 1.54 6.44
N ILE A 128 8.23 2.63 7.08
CA ILE A 128 9.11 3.66 7.61
C ILE A 128 10.06 3.07 8.66
N LYS A 129 9.57 2.21 9.55
CA LYS A 129 10.41 1.51 10.53
C LYS A 129 11.44 0.60 9.89
N ASN A 130 11.18 0.14 8.67
CA ASN A 130 12.12 -0.67 7.88
C ASN A 130 13.01 0.17 6.97
N GLY A 131 13.03 1.50 7.14
CA GLY A 131 13.90 2.39 6.40
C GLY A 131 13.38 2.84 5.03
N ILE A 132 12.10 2.57 4.73
CA ILE A 132 11.51 2.92 3.44
C ILE A 132 10.61 4.15 3.61
N PRO A 133 10.89 5.27 2.93
CA PRO A 133 10.06 6.46 3.03
C PRO A 133 8.67 6.22 2.43
N VAL A 134 7.65 6.59 3.17
CA VAL A 134 6.24 6.52 2.73
C VAL A 134 5.53 7.78 3.21
N LYS A 135 4.66 8.33 2.39
CA LYS A 135 3.83 9.46 2.81
C LYS A 135 2.44 9.36 2.22
N GLU A 136 1.48 9.94 2.91
CA GLU A 136 0.12 10.08 2.38
C GLU A 136 0.15 11.06 1.21
N LEU A 137 -0.45 10.69 0.07
CA LEU A 137 -0.50 11.53 -1.11
C LEU A 137 -1.53 12.63 -0.92
N ILE A 138 -1.08 13.87 -0.92
CA ILE A 138 -1.95 15.03 -0.79
C ILE A 138 -2.14 15.65 -2.17
N ILE A 139 -3.37 15.62 -2.65
CA ILE A 139 -3.75 16.19 -3.95
C ILE A 139 -4.68 17.38 -3.68
N LYS A 140 -4.23 18.54 -4.10
CA LYS A 140 -4.99 19.78 -3.94
C LYS A 140 -5.90 20.04 -5.13
#